data_9b8204fcc17ab1bc70569ef5b328849b
#
_entry.id   9b8204fcc17ab1bc70569ef5b328849b
#
_cell.length_a   1.000
_cell.length_b   1.000
_cell.length_c   1.000
_cell.angle_alpha   90.00
_cell.angle_beta   90.00
_cell.angle_gamma   90.00
#
_symmetry.space_group_name_H-M   'P 1'
#
loop_
_entity.id
_entity.type
_entity.pdbx_description
1 polymer ?
#
loop_
_entity_poly.entity_id
_entity_poly.type
_entity_poly.pdbx_seq_one_letter_code
_entity_poly.pdbx_strand_id
1 'polypeptide(L)'
;MGGGIAQKTAQEGLDVVLVDIKPEFVERGINIIKSTLQQAVERKIMKPEDVDKVLSRIHGTADMSDVKDCDLIIEAVFEDMKVKKELFQKLDEICEPKTILATNTSSLSVDELARATNRPDRFVGLHFFYHPAKNRL
;
A
#
# COMPACT_ATOMS: atom_id res chain seq x y z
N MET A 1 5.98 -4.10 5.06
CA MET A 1 5.71 -2.64 4.98
C MET A 1 4.31 -2.36 4.44
N GLY A 2 3.89 -2.97 3.35
CA GLY A 2 2.59 -2.71 2.72
C GLY A 2 1.38 -2.81 3.66
N GLY A 3 1.32 -3.83 4.51
CA GLY A 3 0.25 -3.97 5.49
C GLY A 3 0.21 -2.82 6.51
N GLY A 4 1.37 -2.34 6.96
CA GLY A 4 1.44 -1.20 7.87
C GLY A 4 1.03 0.12 7.22
N ILE A 5 1.37 0.32 5.94
CA ILE A 5 0.93 1.46 5.13
C ILE A 5 -0.59 1.42 4.95
N ALA A 6 -1.13 0.25 4.56
CA ALA A 6 -2.57 0.04 4.41
C ALA A 6 -3.34 0.33 5.71
N GLN A 7 -2.86 -0.17 6.84
CA GLN A 7 -3.44 0.10 8.15
C GLN A 7 -3.45 1.61 8.45
N LYS A 8 -2.31 2.29 8.29
CA LYS A 8 -2.20 3.73 8.58
C LYS A 8 -3.14 4.54 7.70
N THR A 9 -3.18 4.25 6.42
CA THR A 9 -4.06 4.93 5.45
C THR A 9 -5.53 4.75 5.82
N ALA A 10 -5.95 3.53 6.16
CA ALA A 10 -7.32 3.25 6.60
C ALA A 10 -7.67 3.92 7.93
N GLN A 11 -6.71 4.03 8.87
CA GLN A 11 -6.90 4.77 10.12
C GLN A 11 -7.13 6.27 9.90
N GLU A 12 -6.53 6.84 8.86
CA GLU A 12 -6.75 8.25 8.46
C GLU A 12 -8.07 8.46 7.67
N GLY A 13 -8.87 7.43 7.51
CA GLY A 13 -10.21 7.52 6.92
C GLY A 13 -10.28 7.31 5.41
N LEU A 14 -9.22 6.82 4.79
CA LEU A 14 -9.17 6.55 3.35
C LEU A 14 -9.46 5.09 3.05
N ASP A 15 -10.10 4.85 1.90
CA ASP A 15 -10.32 3.50 1.38
C ASP A 15 -9.03 2.95 0.78
N VAL A 16 -8.74 1.67 1.04
CA VAL A 16 -7.50 1.00 0.66
C VAL A 16 -7.78 -0.31 -0.05
N VAL A 17 -7.13 -0.52 -1.18
CA VAL A 17 -7.02 -1.83 -1.83
C VAL A 17 -5.64 -2.39 -1.50
N LEU A 18 -5.60 -3.48 -0.74
CA LEU A 18 -4.37 -4.18 -0.37
C LEU A 18 -4.15 -5.36 -1.32
N VAL A 19 -3.12 -5.28 -2.13
CA VAL A 19 -2.81 -6.30 -3.15
C VAL A 19 -1.55 -7.06 -2.80
N ASP A 20 -1.58 -8.36 -2.98
CA ASP A 20 -0.39 -9.21 -2.98
C ASP A 20 -0.54 -10.29 -4.07
N ILE A 21 0.55 -10.99 -4.39
CA ILE A 21 0.60 -11.97 -5.49
C ILE A 21 -0.22 -13.24 -5.24
N LYS A 22 -0.52 -13.55 -3.99
CA LYS A 22 -1.30 -14.74 -3.58
C LYS A 22 -2.36 -14.40 -2.54
N PRO A 23 -3.54 -15.05 -2.61
CA PRO A 23 -4.61 -14.85 -1.61
C PRO A 23 -4.14 -15.09 -0.17
N GLU A 24 -3.26 -16.08 0.06
CA GLU A 24 -2.75 -16.40 1.39
C GLU A 24 -1.90 -15.26 1.97
N PHE A 25 -1.17 -14.54 1.13
CA PHE A 25 -0.37 -13.39 1.56
C PHE A 25 -1.25 -12.20 1.90
N VAL A 26 -2.32 -11.98 1.14
CA VAL A 26 -3.34 -10.97 1.42
C VAL A 26 -4.00 -11.25 2.76
N GLU A 27 -4.47 -12.47 2.98
CA GLU A 27 -5.11 -12.90 4.24
C GLU A 27 -4.15 -12.72 5.42
N ARG A 28 -2.90 -13.14 5.27
CA ARG A 28 -1.86 -12.95 6.28
C ARG A 28 -1.66 -11.46 6.62
N GLY A 29 -1.59 -10.62 5.61
CA GLY A 29 -1.47 -9.16 5.79
C GLY A 29 -2.63 -8.58 6.58
N ILE A 30 -3.86 -8.94 6.24
CA ILE A 30 -5.08 -8.51 6.94
C ILE A 30 -5.11 -9.02 8.38
N ASN A 31 -4.71 -10.27 8.63
CA ASN A 31 -4.66 -10.84 9.97
C ASN A 31 -3.64 -10.13 10.87
N ILE A 32 -2.49 -9.73 10.32
CA ILE A 32 -1.50 -8.91 11.03
C ILE A 32 -2.10 -7.54 11.40
N ILE A 33 -2.81 -6.89 10.49
CA ILE A 33 -3.50 -5.63 10.75
C ILE A 33 -4.53 -5.80 11.88
N LYS A 34 -5.38 -6.82 11.81
CA LYS A 34 -6.36 -7.13 12.85
C LYS A 34 -5.71 -7.31 14.21
N SER A 35 -4.64 -8.09 14.29
CA SER A 35 -3.89 -8.32 15.52
C SER A 35 -3.30 -7.02 16.09
N THR A 36 -2.74 -6.19 15.25
CA THR A 36 -2.14 -4.90 15.65
C THR A 36 -3.22 -3.94 16.18
N LEU A 37 -4.37 -3.87 15.53
CA LEU A 37 -5.50 -3.05 15.99
C LEU A 37 -6.08 -3.57 17.30
N GLN A 38 -6.19 -4.88 17.47
CA GLN A 38 -6.64 -5.49 18.72
C GLN A 38 -5.71 -5.16 19.90
N GLN A 39 -4.40 -5.22 19.68
CA GLN A 39 -3.42 -4.79 20.69
C GLN A 39 -3.59 -3.31 21.07
N ALA A 40 -3.94 -2.44 20.12
CA ALA A 40 -4.22 -1.04 20.41
C ALA A 40 -5.46 -0.87 21.29
N VAL A 41 -6.48 -1.69 21.09
CA VAL A 41 -7.68 -1.73 21.97
C VAL A 41 -7.31 -2.19 23.38
N GLU A 42 -6.55 -3.28 23.52
CA GLU A 42 -6.09 -3.79 24.81
C GLU A 42 -5.27 -2.76 25.59
N ARG A 43 -4.48 -1.95 24.90
CA ARG A 43 -3.69 -0.84 25.45
C ARG A 43 -4.51 0.44 25.67
N LYS A 44 -5.82 0.43 25.39
CA LYS A 44 -6.71 1.58 25.49
C LYS A 44 -6.30 2.78 24.63
N ILE A 45 -5.58 2.52 23.53
CA ILE A 45 -5.18 3.54 22.53
C ILE A 45 -6.29 3.74 21.48
N MET A 46 -7.12 2.71 21.28
CA MET A 46 -8.19 2.68 20.29
C MET A 46 -9.45 2.07 20.91
N LYS A 47 -10.62 2.54 20.43
CA LYS A 47 -11.90 1.95 20.82
C LYS A 47 -12.22 0.73 19.96
N PRO A 48 -12.93 -0.30 20.49
CA PRO A 48 -13.33 -1.48 19.71
C PRO A 48 -14.10 -1.14 18.42
N GLU A 49 -14.99 -0.12 18.47
CA GLU A 49 -15.79 0.30 17.32
C GLU A 49 -14.92 0.87 16.16
N ASP A 50 -13.79 1.48 16.50
CA ASP A 50 -12.89 2.06 15.51
C ASP A 50 -12.11 0.97 14.73
N VAL A 51 -11.90 -0.19 15.32
CA VAL A 51 -11.29 -1.35 14.64
C VAL A 51 -12.13 -1.79 13.44
N ASP A 52 -13.45 -1.96 13.63
CA ASP A 52 -14.35 -2.35 12.56
C ASP A 52 -14.41 -1.31 11.44
N LYS A 53 -14.39 -0.02 11.80
CA LYS A 53 -14.33 1.08 10.82
C LYS A 53 -13.05 1.02 9.98
N VAL A 54 -11.91 0.81 10.59
CA VAL A 54 -10.62 0.70 9.88
C VAL A 54 -10.62 -0.51 8.94
N LEU A 55 -11.04 -1.67 9.45
CA LEU A 55 -11.07 -2.90 8.64
C LEU A 55 -12.06 -2.81 7.47
N SER A 56 -13.18 -2.11 7.64
CA SER A 56 -14.17 -1.92 6.57
C SER A 56 -13.65 -1.10 5.38
N ARG A 57 -12.59 -0.32 5.59
CA ARG A 57 -11.93 0.48 4.54
C ARG A 57 -10.87 -0.29 3.77
N ILE A 58 -10.50 -1.49 4.21
CA ILE A 58 -9.43 -2.29 3.58
C ILE A 58 -10.05 -3.42 2.78
N HIS A 59 -9.89 -3.37 1.46
CA HIS A 59 -10.23 -4.45 0.55
C HIS A 59 -8.98 -5.21 0.14
N GLY A 60 -8.86 -6.46 0.57
CA GLY A 60 -7.75 -7.34 0.20
C GLY A 60 -8.06 -8.13 -1.08
N THR A 61 -7.11 -8.18 -2.01
CA THR A 61 -7.26 -8.90 -3.27
C THR A 61 -5.92 -9.43 -3.78
N ALA A 62 -5.96 -10.52 -4.55
CA ALA A 62 -4.83 -10.99 -5.34
C ALA A 62 -4.97 -10.61 -6.83
N ASP A 63 -6.03 -9.89 -7.21
CA ASP A 63 -6.27 -9.41 -8.56
C ASP A 63 -5.80 -7.95 -8.68
N MET A 64 -4.75 -7.73 -9.47
CA MET A 64 -4.20 -6.39 -9.68
C MET A 64 -5.15 -5.46 -10.44
N SER A 65 -6.13 -5.98 -11.18
CA SER A 65 -7.12 -5.16 -11.88
C SER A 65 -8.02 -4.37 -10.93
N ASP A 66 -8.11 -4.79 -9.67
CA ASP A 66 -8.91 -4.10 -8.64
C ASP A 66 -8.36 -2.71 -8.26
N VAL A 67 -7.13 -2.37 -8.67
CA VAL A 67 -6.53 -1.04 -8.41
C VAL A 67 -6.73 -0.05 -9.55
N LYS A 68 -7.41 -0.41 -10.61
CA LYS A 68 -7.56 0.42 -11.82
C LYS A 68 -8.11 1.83 -11.55
N ASP A 69 -9.02 1.98 -10.60
CA ASP A 69 -9.71 3.22 -10.26
C ASP A 69 -9.09 3.94 -9.05
N CYS A 70 -7.96 3.45 -8.51
CA CYS A 70 -7.27 4.09 -7.40
C CYS A 70 -6.66 5.43 -7.81
N ASP A 71 -6.68 6.40 -6.90
CA ASP A 71 -6.07 7.72 -7.12
C ASP A 71 -4.55 7.70 -6.93
N LEU A 72 -4.08 6.84 -6.03
CA LEU A 72 -2.67 6.68 -5.66
C LEU A 72 -2.35 5.19 -5.47
N ILE A 73 -1.26 4.74 -6.06
CA ILE A 73 -0.68 3.42 -5.82
C ILE A 73 0.62 3.60 -5.03
N ILE A 74 0.78 2.88 -3.94
CA ILE A 74 2.02 2.83 -3.16
C ILE A 74 2.61 1.43 -3.28
N GLU A 75 3.74 1.31 -3.96
CA GLU A 75 4.47 0.06 -4.10
C GLU A 75 5.39 -0.16 -2.88
N ALA A 76 5.28 -1.33 -2.28
CA ALA A 76 6.09 -1.76 -1.13
C ALA A 76 6.54 -3.23 -1.26
N VAL A 77 6.88 -3.66 -2.48
CA VAL A 77 7.39 -5.01 -2.77
C VAL A 77 8.89 -5.12 -2.50
N PHE A 78 9.48 -6.27 -2.82
CA PHE A 78 10.92 -6.52 -2.63
C PHE A 78 11.80 -5.43 -3.25
N GLU A 79 12.91 -5.11 -2.58
CA GLU A 79 13.89 -4.11 -3.03
C GLU A 79 14.74 -4.67 -4.20
N ASP A 80 14.10 -4.82 -5.36
CA ASP A 80 14.68 -5.30 -6.60
C ASP A 80 14.21 -4.42 -7.76
N MET A 81 15.16 -3.83 -8.48
CA MET A 81 14.87 -2.87 -9.56
C MET A 81 14.05 -3.51 -10.69
N LYS A 82 14.38 -4.74 -11.08
CA LYS A 82 13.68 -5.44 -12.17
C LYS A 82 12.24 -5.74 -11.79
N VAL A 83 12.02 -6.28 -10.60
CA VAL A 83 10.68 -6.59 -10.07
C VAL A 83 9.82 -5.34 -10.01
N LYS A 84 10.37 -4.23 -9.50
CA LYS A 84 9.65 -2.96 -9.40
C LYS A 84 9.33 -2.37 -10.77
N LYS A 85 10.26 -2.40 -11.72
CA LYS A 85 10.01 -1.94 -13.10
C LYS A 85 8.88 -2.71 -13.76
N GLU A 86 8.92 -4.05 -13.69
CA GLU A 86 7.87 -4.91 -14.25
C GLU A 86 6.50 -4.63 -13.61
N LEU A 87 6.48 -4.44 -12.29
CA LEU A 87 5.26 -4.10 -11.56
C LEU A 87 4.71 -2.73 -12.00
N PHE A 88 5.55 -1.69 -12.06
CA PHE A 88 5.10 -0.36 -12.47
C PHE A 88 4.66 -0.29 -13.93
N GLN A 89 5.27 -1.08 -14.81
CA GLN A 89 4.81 -1.20 -16.20
C GLN A 89 3.39 -1.79 -16.26
N LYS A 90 3.12 -2.83 -15.49
CA LYS A 90 1.76 -3.41 -15.38
C LYS A 90 0.75 -2.43 -14.79
N LEU A 91 1.12 -1.73 -13.73
CA LEU A 91 0.26 -0.71 -13.10
C LEU A 91 -0.03 0.45 -14.06
N ASP A 92 0.95 0.86 -14.85
CA ASP A 92 0.80 1.91 -15.86
C ASP A 92 -0.22 1.54 -16.95
N GLU A 93 -0.31 0.25 -17.30
CA GLU A 93 -1.30 -0.27 -18.25
C GLU A 93 -2.70 -0.38 -17.63
N ILE A 94 -2.79 -0.76 -16.35
CA ILE A 94 -4.05 -1.04 -15.64
C ILE A 94 -4.72 0.24 -15.15
N CYS A 95 -3.96 1.14 -14.54
CA CYS A 95 -4.48 2.33 -13.87
C CYS A 95 -4.86 3.43 -14.85
N GLU A 96 -5.87 4.21 -14.48
CA GLU A 96 -6.23 5.41 -15.23
C GLU A 96 -5.04 6.39 -15.34
N PRO A 97 -4.97 7.21 -16.41
CA PRO A 97 -3.85 8.15 -16.62
C PRO A 97 -3.63 9.16 -15.48
N LYS A 98 -4.69 9.48 -14.71
CA LYS A 98 -4.64 10.41 -13.57
C LYS A 98 -3.98 9.82 -12.33
N THR A 99 -3.89 8.49 -12.23
CA THR A 99 -3.36 7.79 -11.05
C THR A 99 -1.89 8.13 -10.83
N ILE A 100 -1.56 8.50 -9.59
CA ILE A 100 -0.18 8.72 -9.16
C ILE A 100 0.42 7.39 -8.73
N LEU A 101 1.63 7.10 -9.22
CA LEU A 101 2.42 5.93 -8.82
C LEU A 101 3.49 6.36 -7.81
N ALA A 102 3.57 5.67 -6.70
CA ALA A 102 4.55 5.94 -5.66
C ALA A 102 5.34 4.69 -5.29
N THR A 103 6.63 4.85 -5.05
CA THR A 103 7.51 3.78 -4.58
C THR A 103 7.99 4.04 -3.16
N ASN A 104 7.94 3.00 -2.32
CA ASN A 104 8.46 3.05 -0.94
C ASN A 104 9.95 2.68 -0.86
N THR A 105 10.66 2.64 -1.98
CA THR A 105 12.09 2.31 -1.99
C THR A 105 12.90 3.25 -1.10
N SER A 106 13.89 2.70 -0.39
CA SER A 106 14.84 3.47 0.40
C SER A 106 16.16 3.75 -0.34
N SER A 107 16.45 3.02 -1.41
CA SER A 107 17.79 2.99 -2.01
C SER A 107 17.82 2.96 -3.53
N LEU A 108 16.75 2.52 -4.20
CA LEU A 108 16.71 2.46 -5.65
C LEU A 108 16.39 3.83 -6.26
N SER A 109 16.84 4.05 -7.48
CA SER A 109 16.59 5.29 -8.20
C SER A 109 15.11 5.46 -8.55
N VAL A 110 14.48 6.47 -7.97
CA VAL A 110 13.08 6.84 -8.28
C VAL A 110 12.94 7.28 -9.73
N ASP A 111 13.91 8.03 -10.26
CA ASP A 111 13.92 8.45 -11.66
C ASP A 111 13.98 7.28 -12.64
N GLU A 112 14.78 6.26 -12.31
CA GLU A 112 14.88 5.07 -13.15
C GLU A 112 13.57 4.28 -13.16
N LEU A 113 12.89 4.17 -12.03
CA LEU A 113 11.55 3.56 -11.94
C LEU A 113 10.50 4.39 -12.69
N ALA A 114 10.53 5.71 -12.54
CA ALA A 114 9.60 6.61 -13.24
C ALA A 114 9.71 6.50 -14.76
N ARG A 115 10.93 6.40 -15.28
CA ARG A 115 11.20 6.24 -16.72
C ARG A 115 10.76 4.89 -17.28
N ALA A 116 10.54 3.90 -16.44
CA ALA A 116 9.95 2.62 -16.86
C ALA A 116 8.45 2.70 -17.14
N THR A 117 7.80 3.83 -16.81
CA THR A 117 6.38 4.11 -17.04
C THR A 117 6.18 5.20 -18.08
N ASN A 118 4.95 5.33 -18.60
CA ASN A 118 4.55 6.42 -19.50
C ASN A 118 4.03 7.65 -18.73
N ARG A 119 4.18 7.69 -17.40
CA ARG A 119 3.75 8.79 -16.51
C ARG A 119 4.84 9.23 -15.53
N PRO A 120 6.05 9.59 -16.00
CA PRO A 120 7.12 10.02 -15.09
C PRO A 120 6.77 11.31 -14.31
N ASP A 121 5.89 12.14 -14.85
CA ASP A 121 5.32 13.35 -14.23
C ASP A 121 4.30 13.05 -13.12
N ARG A 122 3.85 11.81 -13.00
CA ARG A 122 2.94 11.29 -11.97
C ARG A 122 3.57 10.14 -11.17
N PHE A 123 4.86 10.20 -11.01
CA PHE A 123 5.64 9.22 -10.25
C PHE A 123 6.40 9.90 -9.12
N VAL A 124 6.37 9.32 -7.91
CA VAL A 124 7.00 9.92 -6.73
C VAL A 124 7.62 8.85 -5.83
N GLY A 125 8.71 9.20 -5.15
CA GLY A 125 9.19 8.44 -4.00
C GLY A 125 8.40 8.82 -2.75
N LEU A 126 7.84 7.83 -2.07
CA LEU A 126 7.09 8.00 -0.83
C LEU A 126 7.59 6.97 0.19
N HIS A 127 8.66 7.32 0.90
CA HIS A 127 9.34 6.41 1.79
C HIS A 127 8.77 6.47 3.21
N PHE A 128 8.13 5.39 3.63
CA PHE A 128 7.63 5.21 4.99
C PHE A 128 8.71 4.62 5.89
N PHE A 129 8.86 5.20 7.07
CA PHE A 129 9.75 4.64 8.08
C PHE A 129 9.09 3.48 8.82
N TYR A 130 9.88 2.52 9.26
CA TYR A 130 9.41 1.42 10.09
C TYR A 130 9.05 1.94 11.49
N HIS A 131 7.92 1.69 12.04
CA HIS A 131 6.72 0.97 11.60
C HIS A 131 5.69 1.98 11.06
N PRO A 132 5.18 1.83 9.83
CA PRO A 132 4.33 2.86 9.19
C PRO A 132 3.08 3.22 10.00
N ALA A 133 2.48 2.25 10.69
CA ALA A 133 1.29 2.48 11.51
C ALA A 133 1.57 3.30 12.80
N LYS A 134 2.82 3.47 13.19
CA LYS A 134 3.24 4.17 14.41
C LYS A 134 3.90 5.51 14.16
N ASN A 135 4.58 5.64 13.03
CA ASN A 135 5.31 6.85 12.67
C ASN A 135 4.46 7.78 11.81
N ARG A 136 4.68 9.06 11.94
CA ARG A 136 4.17 10.07 11.01
C ARG A 136 5.17 10.24 9.85
N LEU A 137 4.64 10.61 8.69
CA LEU A 137 5.47 11.05 7.56
C LEU A 137 6.11 12.40 7.88
#